data_1be330a729c69574fb37f1ec649b4dfb
#
_entry.id   1be330a729c69574fb37f1ec649b4dfb
#
_cell.length_a   1.000
_cell.length_b   1.000
_cell.length_c   1.000
_cell.angle_alpha   90.00
_cell.angle_beta   90.00
_cell.angle_gamma   90.00
#
_symmetry.space_group_name_H-M   'P 1'
#
loop_
_entity.id
_entity.type
_entity.pdbx_description
1 polymer ?
#
loop_
_entity_poly.entity_id
_entity_poly.type
_entity_poly.pdbx_seq_one_letter_code
_entity_poly.pdbx_strand_id
1 'polypeptide(L)'
;EYGAESARLIDCRPQLVAEGIAAIQSGAFHITTAGQTYFNTTPLGRAVTGTMLVAAMREDGVDIWGDGSTYKGNDIERFYRYGLLVNPNLKIYKPWLDTQFISELGGRAEMSAFLNAEGFEYRMKAEKAYSTDSNMLGATHEAKDLEKLSTSMKIVEPIMGVAFWDENVQIPAELVTVRFEEGQPVALNGKEYAD
;
A
#
# COMPACT_ATOMS: atom_id res chain seq x y z
N GLU A 1 14.24 -16.32 -2.22
CA GLU A 1 15.28 -15.99 -1.25
C GLU A 1 14.75 -16.36 0.14
N TYR A 2 15.60 -16.55 1.12
CA TYR A 2 15.21 -16.96 2.49
C TYR A 2 14.32 -18.24 2.53
N GLY A 3 14.61 -19.25 1.71
CA GLY A 3 13.88 -20.51 1.69
C GLY A 3 12.70 -20.58 0.70
N ALA A 4 12.40 -19.53 -0.03
CA ALA A 4 11.43 -19.58 -1.10
C ALA A 4 11.97 -20.42 -2.29
N GLU A 5 11.12 -21.29 -2.84
CA GLU A 5 11.48 -22.09 -4.04
C GLU A 5 11.60 -21.21 -5.29
N SER A 6 10.77 -20.19 -5.39
CA SER A 6 10.81 -19.20 -6.48
C SER A 6 10.33 -17.84 -6.00
N ALA A 7 10.71 -16.80 -6.74
CA ALA A 7 10.25 -15.45 -6.52
C ALA A 7 10.09 -14.73 -7.87
N ARG A 8 9.04 -13.96 -8.02
CA ARG A 8 8.83 -13.11 -9.20
C ARG A 8 8.28 -11.75 -8.82
N LEU A 9 8.66 -10.75 -9.57
CA LEU A 9 8.12 -9.40 -9.48
C LEU A 9 7.03 -9.23 -10.54
N ILE A 10 5.84 -8.81 -10.10
CA ILE A 10 4.70 -8.56 -10.98
C ILE A 10 4.50 -7.05 -11.09
N ASP A 11 4.50 -6.51 -12.32
CA ASP A 11 4.24 -5.10 -12.55
C ASP A 11 2.73 -4.82 -12.45
N CYS A 12 2.34 -4.17 -11.37
CA CYS A 12 0.94 -3.79 -11.12
C CYS A 12 0.60 -2.38 -11.63
N ARG A 13 1.55 -1.63 -12.19
CA ARG A 13 1.34 -0.23 -12.59
C ARG A 13 0.22 -0.06 -13.62
N PRO A 14 0.17 -0.83 -14.71
CA PRO A 14 -0.91 -0.68 -15.69
C PRO A 14 -2.29 -0.89 -15.08
N GLN A 15 -2.44 -1.94 -14.27
CA GLN A 15 -3.71 -2.22 -13.60
C GLN A 15 -4.09 -1.13 -12.59
N LEU A 16 -3.11 -0.63 -11.83
CA LEU A 16 -3.35 0.45 -10.87
C LEU A 16 -3.77 1.74 -11.56
N VAL A 17 -3.21 2.06 -12.73
CA VAL A 17 -3.63 3.22 -13.54
C VAL A 17 -5.07 3.05 -14.00
N ALA A 18 -5.42 1.90 -14.57
CA ALA A 18 -6.78 1.62 -15.05
C ALA A 18 -7.82 1.74 -13.93
N GLU A 19 -7.56 1.13 -12.78
CA GLU A 19 -8.44 1.21 -11.61
C GLU A 19 -8.48 2.62 -11.00
N GLY A 20 -7.36 3.35 -11.04
CA GLY A 20 -7.30 4.74 -10.60
C GLY A 20 -8.16 5.66 -11.47
N ILE A 21 -8.11 5.50 -12.79
CA ILE A 21 -8.96 6.24 -13.75
C ILE A 21 -10.44 5.91 -13.51
N ALA A 22 -10.78 4.62 -13.36
CA ALA A 22 -12.15 4.20 -13.06
C ALA A 22 -12.65 4.79 -11.72
N ALA A 23 -11.79 4.86 -10.72
CA ALA A 23 -12.11 5.48 -9.43
C ALA A 23 -12.35 7.00 -9.58
N ILE A 24 -11.57 7.69 -10.39
CA ILE A 24 -11.77 9.13 -10.71
C ILE A 24 -13.10 9.33 -11.44
N GLN A 25 -13.38 8.55 -12.47
CA GLN A 25 -14.63 8.63 -13.25
C GLN A 25 -15.87 8.39 -12.39
N SER A 26 -15.80 7.46 -11.45
CA SER A 26 -16.90 7.16 -10.53
C SER A 26 -17.04 8.15 -9.36
N GLY A 27 -16.13 9.11 -9.22
CA GLY A 27 -16.07 10.03 -8.08
C GLY A 27 -15.72 9.35 -6.75
N ALA A 28 -15.06 8.21 -6.78
CA ALA A 28 -14.77 7.41 -5.59
C ALA A 28 -13.87 8.12 -4.56
N PHE A 29 -13.14 9.15 -4.97
CA PHE A 29 -12.28 9.95 -4.07
C PHE A 29 -12.99 11.13 -3.39
N HIS A 30 -14.28 11.33 -3.65
CA HIS A 30 -15.07 12.40 -3.03
C HIS A 30 -15.69 11.99 -1.69
N ILE A 31 -15.03 11.12 -0.94
CA ILE A 31 -15.51 10.70 0.38
C ILE A 31 -15.24 11.82 1.37
N THR A 32 -16.29 12.27 2.05
CA THR A 32 -16.21 13.28 3.11
C THR A 32 -16.34 12.60 4.47
N THR A 33 -15.29 12.67 5.27
CA THR A 33 -15.29 12.18 6.64
C THR A 33 -15.27 13.36 7.59
N ALA A 34 -16.25 13.46 8.48
CA ALA A 34 -16.40 14.56 9.43
C ALA A 34 -16.31 15.97 8.76
N GLY A 35 -16.87 16.13 7.56
CA GLY A 35 -16.84 17.38 6.81
C GLY A 35 -15.53 17.67 6.07
N GLN A 36 -14.56 16.77 6.11
CA GLN A 36 -13.27 16.89 5.42
C GLN A 36 -13.18 15.86 4.29
N THR A 37 -12.66 16.28 3.15
CA THR A 37 -12.37 15.33 2.06
C THR A 37 -11.20 14.45 2.48
N TYR A 38 -11.40 13.14 2.42
CA TYR A 38 -10.39 12.15 2.79
C TYR A 38 -9.90 11.39 1.57
N PHE A 39 -8.64 11.59 1.25
CA PHE A 39 -7.95 10.93 0.15
C PHE A 39 -7.17 9.72 0.66
N ASN A 40 -7.75 8.53 0.55
CA ASN A 40 -7.05 7.29 0.88
C ASN A 40 -7.00 6.37 -0.34
N THR A 41 -5.84 6.23 -0.94
CA THR A 41 -5.61 5.40 -2.12
C THR A 41 -5.13 3.98 -1.78
N THR A 42 -4.86 3.70 -0.51
CA THR A 42 -4.40 2.39 -0.03
C THR A 42 -5.38 1.26 -0.36
N PRO A 43 -6.70 1.38 -0.13
CA PRO A 43 -7.65 0.33 -0.47
C PRO A 43 -7.63 -0.06 -1.95
N LEU A 44 -7.48 0.92 -2.84
CA LEU A 44 -7.38 0.69 -4.28
C LEU A 44 -6.10 -0.10 -4.62
N GLY A 45 -4.97 0.31 -4.08
CA GLY A 45 -3.71 -0.41 -4.24
C GLY A 45 -3.78 -1.86 -3.74
N ARG A 46 -4.49 -2.10 -2.61
CA ARG A 46 -4.68 -3.46 -2.08
C ARG A 46 -5.64 -4.30 -2.93
N ALA A 47 -6.66 -3.70 -3.50
CA ALA A 47 -7.53 -4.38 -4.45
C ALA A 47 -6.74 -4.87 -5.67
N VAL A 48 -5.94 -3.99 -6.27
CA VAL A 48 -5.10 -4.33 -7.42
C VAL A 48 -4.08 -5.42 -7.07
N THR A 49 -3.29 -5.24 -6.02
CA THR A 49 -2.26 -6.22 -5.65
C THR A 49 -2.88 -7.56 -5.25
N GLY A 50 -3.99 -7.56 -4.53
CA GLY A 50 -4.68 -8.78 -4.14
C GLY A 50 -5.25 -9.56 -5.33
N THR A 51 -5.89 -8.88 -6.27
CA THR A 51 -6.45 -9.54 -7.46
C THR A 51 -5.35 -10.09 -8.38
N MET A 52 -4.27 -9.35 -8.57
CA MET A 52 -3.13 -9.80 -9.37
C MET A 52 -2.36 -10.94 -8.71
N LEU A 53 -2.26 -10.94 -7.37
CA LEU A 53 -1.67 -12.07 -6.65
C LEU A 53 -2.49 -13.36 -6.86
N VAL A 54 -3.81 -13.29 -6.77
CA VAL A 54 -4.68 -14.46 -7.05
C VAL A 54 -4.54 -14.94 -8.49
N ALA A 55 -4.39 -14.01 -9.46
CA ALA A 55 -4.11 -14.39 -10.84
C ALA A 55 -2.78 -15.16 -10.95
N ALA A 56 -1.72 -14.64 -10.33
CA ALA A 56 -0.42 -15.28 -10.29
C ALA A 56 -0.47 -16.66 -9.62
N MET A 57 -1.17 -16.79 -8.50
CA MET A 57 -1.37 -18.07 -7.81
C MET A 57 -2.05 -19.10 -8.72
N ARG A 58 -3.02 -18.66 -9.51
CA ARG A 58 -3.70 -19.53 -10.47
C ARG A 58 -2.75 -20.02 -11.58
N GLU A 59 -1.88 -19.15 -12.08
CA GLU A 59 -0.83 -19.52 -13.04
C GLU A 59 0.16 -20.52 -12.45
N ASP A 60 0.54 -20.36 -11.19
CA ASP A 60 1.47 -21.24 -10.50
C ASP A 60 0.84 -22.53 -9.97
N GLY A 61 -0.48 -22.67 -10.06
CA GLY A 61 -1.21 -23.85 -9.57
C GLY A 61 -1.20 -23.97 -8.05
N VAL A 62 -1.09 -22.85 -7.32
CA VAL A 62 -1.11 -22.81 -5.85
C VAL A 62 -2.42 -22.21 -5.33
N ASP A 63 -2.91 -22.70 -4.20
CA ASP A 63 -4.22 -22.35 -3.62
C ASP A 63 -4.14 -21.79 -2.20
N ILE A 64 -2.93 -21.68 -1.63
CA ILE A 64 -2.71 -21.12 -0.29
C ILE A 64 -2.04 -19.76 -0.41
N TRP A 65 -2.72 -18.74 0.09
CA TRP A 65 -2.18 -17.39 0.23
C TRP A 65 -1.70 -17.16 1.66
N GLY A 66 -0.43 -16.84 1.82
CA GLY A 66 0.12 -16.37 3.09
C GLY A 66 0.50 -14.88 3.01
N ASP A 67 0.20 -14.11 4.03
CA ASP A 67 0.65 -12.73 4.15
C ASP A 67 0.95 -12.33 5.60
N GLY A 68 1.79 -11.30 5.77
CA GLY A 68 2.22 -10.79 7.07
C GLY A 68 1.30 -9.73 7.67
N SER A 69 0.07 -9.57 7.20
CA SER A 69 -0.87 -8.58 7.73
C SER A 69 -1.15 -8.81 9.21
N THR A 70 -1.04 -7.75 10.02
CA THR A 70 -1.29 -7.83 11.45
C THR A 70 -2.79 -7.78 11.76
N TYR A 71 -3.22 -8.48 12.83
CA TYR A 71 -4.64 -8.53 13.23
C TYR A 71 -5.22 -7.18 13.66
N LYS A 72 -4.39 -6.19 13.94
CA LYS A 72 -4.79 -4.82 14.30
C LYS A 72 -4.85 -3.88 13.11
N GLY A 73 -4.34 -4.29 11.95
CA GLY A 73 -4.29 -3.47 10.76
C GLY A 73 -5.50 -3.68 9.83
N ASN A 74 -5.73 -2.74 8.93
CA ASN A 74 -6.79 -2.83 7.94
C ASN A 74 -6.49 -3.84 6.83
N ASP A 75 -5.22 -4.12 6.55
CA ASP A 75 -4.80 -4.94 5.41
C ASP A 75 -5.17 -6.41 5.57
N ILE A 76 -5.24 -6.91 6.81
CA ILE A 76 -5.69 -8.29 7.07
C ILE A 76 -7.10 -8.54 6.50
N GLU A 77 -7.99 -7.57 6.62
CA GLU A 77 -9.34 -7.65 6.09
C GLU A 77 -9.39 -7.33 4.58
N ARG A 78 -8.62 -6.34 4.13
CA ARG A 78 -8.58 -5.97 2.72
C ARG A 78 -8.12 -7.12 1.84
N PHE A 79 -7.00 -7.76 2.16
CA PHE A 79 -6.49 -8.89 1.39
C PHE A 79 -7.42 -10.10 1.46
N TYR A 80 -7.96 -10.40 2.63
CA TYR A 80 -8.93 -11.47 2.79
C TYR A 80 -10.13 -11.26 1.87
N ARG A 81 -10.73 -10.07 1.92
CA ARG A 81 -11.90 -9.72 1.12
C ARG A 81 -11.63 -9.77 -0.37
N TYR A 82 -10.58 -9.09 -0.83
CA TYR A 82 -10.28 -9.04 -2.25
C TYR A 82 -9.83 -10.39 -2.80
N GLY A 83 -9.08 -11.16 -2.04
CA GLY A 83 -8.70 -12.51 -2.43
C GLY A 83 -9.90 -13.43 -2.62
N LEU A 84 -10.82 -13.45 -1.68
CA LEU A 84 -12.02 -14.28 -1.76
C LEU A 84 -13.04 -13.82 -2.81
N LEU A 85 -13.10 -12.53 -3.13
CA LEU A 85 -13.92 -12.02 -4.23
C LEU A 85 -13.47 -12.60 -5.57
N VAL A 86 -12.15 -12.78 -5.76
CA VAL A 86 -11.58 -13.32 -7.02
C VAL A 86 -11.59 -14.85 -7.03
N ASN A 87 -11.34 -15.47 -5.88
CA ASN A 87 -11.35 -16.93 -5.72
C ASN A 87 -11.97 -17.31 -4.37
N PRO A 88 -13.28 -17.66 -4.34
CA PRO A 88 -13.96 -18.03 -3.11
C PRO A 88 -13.40 -19.29 -2.42
N ASN A 89 -12.63 -20.10 -3.14
CA ASN A 89 -12.02 -21.33 -2.61
C ASN A 89 -10.58 -21.11 -2.11
N LEU A 90 -10.09 -19.87 -2.11
CA LEU A 90 -8.75 -19.52 -1.67
C LEU A 90 -8.56 -19.89 -0.21
N LYS A 91 -7.49 -20.62 0.09
CA LYS A 91 -7.06 -20.87 1.47
C LYS A 91 -6.14 -19.75 1.89
N ILE A 92 -6.48 -19.09 3.00
CA ILE A 92 -5.71 -17.95 3.50
C ILE A 92 -5.06 -18.30 4.83
N TYR A 93 -3.74 -18.25 4.88
CA TYR A 93 -2.94 -18.41 6.09
C TYR A 93 -2.42 -17.04 6.54
N LYS A 94 -2.70 -16.70 7.77
CA LYS A 94 -2.24 -15.45 8.40
C LYS A 94 -1.48 -15.78 9.68
N PRO A 95 -0.14 -15.70 9.67
CA PRO A 95 0.69 -16.02 10.83
C PRO A 95 0.25 -15.27 12.08
N TRP A 96 -0.15 -14.01 11.96
CA TRP A 96 -0.61 -13.19 13.07
C TRP A 96 -1.98 -13.60 13.66
N LEU A 97 -2.65 -14.61 13.11
CA LEU A 97 -3.81 -15.28 13.69
C LEU A 97 -3.49 -16.67 14.20
N ASP A 98 -2.26 -17.14 14.00
CA ASP A 98 -1.77 -18.43 14.48
C ASP A 98 -1.18 -18.26 15.88
N THR A 99 -1.82 -18.90 16.87
CA THR A 99 -1.42 -18.79 18.27
C THR A 99 -0.04 -19.36 18.54
N GLN A 100 0.37 -20.40 17.80
CA GLN A 100 1.70 -20.97 17.91
C GLN A 100 2.74 -19.98 17.38
N PHE A 101 2.53 -19.43 16.19
CA PHE A 101 3.41 -18.42 15.62
C PHE A 101 3.57 -17.21 16.56
N ILE A 102 2.46 -16.72 17.12
CA ILE A 102 2.48 -15.58 18.05
C ILE A 102 3.22 -15.90 19.33
N SER A 103 3.13 -17.13 19.83
CA SER A 103 3.84 -17.52 21.06
C SER A 103 5.37 -17.61 20.85
N GLU A 104 5.80 -17.92 19.64
CA GLU A 104 7.22 -18.08 19.29
C GLU A 104 7.85 -16.77 18.80
N LEU A 105 7.11 -16.00 18.00
CA LEU A 105 7.60 -14.82 17.27
C LEU A 105 6.72 -13.59 17.50
N GLY A 106 6.19 -13.42 18.69
CA GLY A 106 5.09 -12.52 19.07
C GLY A 106 5.25 -11.02 18.80
N GLY A 107 6.39 -10.56 18.31
CA GLY A 107 6.62 -9.15 18.01
C GLY A 107 7.77 -8.90 17.05
N ARG A 108 7.97 -7.62 16.70
CA ARG A 108 9.08 -7.22 15.82
C ARG A 108 10.44 -7.50 16.43
N ALA A 109 10.58 -7.39 17.74
CA ALA A 109 11.83 -7.65 18.45
C ALA A 109 12.20 -9.13 18.40
N GLU A 110 11.24 -10.00 18.66
CA GLU A 110 11.39 -11.46 18.62
C GLU A 110 11.71 -11.95 17.21
N MET A 111 10.99 -11.43 16.20
CA MET A 111 11.28 -11.74 14.79
C MET A 111 12.68 -11.28 14.37
N SER A 112 13.11 -10.10 14.81
CA SER A 112 14.45 -9.59 14.52
C SER A 112 15.53 -10.45 15.19
N ALA A 113 15.30 -10.86 16.43
CA ALA A 113 16.20 -11.75 17.13
C ALA A 113 16.30 -13.12 16.46
N PHE A 114 15.16 -13.67 16.03
CA PHE A 114 15.11 -14.93 15.28
C PHE A 114 15.90 -14.84 13.97
N LEU A 115 15.64 -13.82 13.15
CA LEU A 115 16.36 -13.64 11.88
C LEU A 115 17.87 -13.50 12.09
N ASN A 116 18.30 -12.76 13.10
CA ASN A 116 19.72 -12.62 13.43
C ASN A 116 20.33 -13.95 13.89
N ALA A 117 19.61 -14.74 14.67
CA ALA A 117 20.07 -16.07 15.12
C ALA A 117 20.25 -17.04 13.94
N GLU A 118 19.38 -16.94 12.92
CA GLU A 118 19.47 -17.71 11.68
C GLU A 118 20.51 -17.14 10.67
N GLY A 119 21.24 -16.11 11.04
CA GLY A 119 22.32 -15.53 10.23
C GLY A 119 21.85 -14.54 9.14
N PHE A 120 20.59 -14.07 9.21
CA PHE A 120 20.09 -13.06 8.30
C PHE A 120 20.36 -11.65 8.85
N GLU A 121 20.91 -10.78 8.00
CA GLU A 121 21.06 -9.36 8.35
C GLU A 121 19.69 -8.66 8.30
N TYR A 122 19.17 -8.33 9.47
CA TYR A 122 17.96 -7.55 9.59
C TYR A 122 18.29 -6.09 9.94
N ARG A 123 18.04 -5.19 8.99
CA ARG A 123 18.46 -3.78 9.09
C ARG A 123 17.38 -2.83 9.64
N MET A 124 16.13 -3.28 9.75
CA MET A 124 15.06 -2.43 10.26
C MET A 124 15.14 -2.29 11.78
N LYS A 125 15.47 -1.08 12.22
CA LYS A 125 15.38 -0.72 13.64
C LYS A 125 13.93 -0.41 13.96
N ALA A 126 13.33 -1.18 14.87
CA ALA A 126 11.96 -0.98 15.34
C ALA A 126 11.65 0.45 15.83
N GLU A 127 12.69 1.19 16.21
CA GLU A 127 12.58 2.53 16.80
C GLU A 127 12.29 3.65 15.78
N LYS A 128 12.53 3.46 14.49
CA LYS A 128 12.52 4.56 13.51
C LYS A 128 11.45 4.51 12.43
N ALA A 129 10.73 3.40 12.28
CA ALA A 129 9.80 3.27 11.15
C ALA A 129 8.39 3.73 11.49
N TYR A 130 7.89 4.76 10.84
CA TYR A 130 6.45 4.98 10.69
C TYR A 130 5.86 3.85 9.84
N SER A 131 4.60 3.52 10.05
CA SER A 131 3.88 2.69 9.11
C SER A 131 3.54 3.56 7.88
N THR A 132 3.96 3.11 6.71
CA THR A 132 3.82 3.89 5.48
C THR A 132 3.18 3.04 4.42
N ASP A 133 2.05 3.51 3.90
CA ASP A 133 1.41 2.98 2.72
C ASP A 133 1.61 3.96 1.56
N SER A 134 2.18 3.48 0.45
CA SER A 134 2.40 4.33 -0.72
C SER A 134 2.14 3.57 -2.01
N ASN A 135 1.58 4.28 -2.97
CA ASN A 135 1.46 3.86 -4.36
C ASN A 135 1.56 5.10 -5.26
N MET A 136 1.47 4.92 -6.58
CA MET A 136 1.59 6.02 -7.53
C MET A 136 0.48 7.09 -7.43
N LEU A 137 -0.58 6.83 -6.66
CA LEU A 137 -1.71 7.77 -6.46
C LEU A 137 -1.61 8.53 -5.14
N GLY A 138 -0.79 8.10 -4.20
CA GLY A 138 -0.63 8.77 -2.92
C GLY A 138 0.17 7.98 -1.89
N ALA A 139 0.46 8.64 -0.78
CA ALA A 139 1.15 8.04 0.36
C ALA A 139 0.52 8.50 1.67
N THR A 140 0.48 7.59 2.65
CA THR A 140 0.06 7.88 4.03
C THR A 140 1.11 7.40 5.01
N HIS A 141 1.26 8.14 6.09
CA HIS A 141 2.12 7.76 7.21
C HIS A 141 1.28 7.68 8.48
N GLU A 142 1.51 6.66 9.28
CA GLU A 142 0.82 6.47 10.57
C GLU A 142 1.76 5.89 11.62
N ALA A 143 1.26 5.72 12.82
CA ALA A 143 1.93 5.20 14.00
C ALA A 143 2.82 6.20 14.77
N LYS A 144 3.40 5.75 15.87
CA LYS A 144 4.30 6.51 16.75
C LYS A 144 3.69 7.82 17.24
N ASP A 145 4.40 8.92 16.99
CA ASP A 145 3.98 10.26 17.45
C ASP A 145 2.68 10.72 16.80
N LEU A 146 2.35 10.20 15.61
CA LEU A 146 1.13 10.53 14.88
C LEU A 146 -0.13 9.97 15.57
N GLU A 147 0.01 9.00 16.48
CA GLU A 147 -1.10 8.44 17.26
C GLU A 147 -1.44 9.28 18.51
N LYS A 148 -0.58 10.23 18.87
CA LYS A 148 -0.76 11.06 20.06
C LYS A 148 -1.44 12.36 19.72
N LEU A 149 -2.69 12.52 20.09
CA LEU A 149 -3.47 13.73 19.83
C LEU A 149 -2.88 15.00 20.46
N SER A 150 -2.02 14.86 21.48
CA SER A 150 -1.30 15.98 22.13
C SER A 150 -0.02 16.38 21.40
N THR A 151 0.41 15.63 20.41
CA THR A 151 1.63 15.90 19.65
C THR A 151 1.27 16.64 18.36
N SER A 152 1.94 17.75 18.08
CA SER A 152 1.81 18.43 16.80
C SER A 152 2.18 17.48 15.66
N MET A 153 1.42 17.54 14.58
CA MET A 153 1.72 16.76 13.39
C MET A 153 3.11 17.15 12.87
N LYS A 154 4.01 16.17 12.83
CA LYS A 154 5.32 16.33 12.19
C LYS A 154 5.23 15.81 10.78
N ILE A 155 5.71 16.58 9.84
CA ILE A 155 5.84 16.12 8.46
C ILE A 155 7.03 15.18 8.40
N VAL A 156 6.74 13.93 8.04
CA VAL A 156 7.75 12.93 7.75
C VAL A 156 8.32 13.20 6.36
N GLU A 157 9.48 12.66 6.04
CA GLU A 157 10.07 12.79 4.71
C GLU A 157 9.05 12.41 3.63
N PRO A 158 8.78 13.29 2.65
CA PRO A 158 7.77 13.03 1.65
C PRO A 158 8.23 11.93 0.69
N ILE A 159 7.37 10.96 0.44
CA ILE A 159 7.59 9.92 -0.57
C ILE A 159 7.17 10.42 -1.95
N MET A 160 6.16 11.30 -1.98
CA MET A 160 5.63 11.92 -3.20
C MET A 160 5.45 13.41 -3.00
N GLY A 161 5.52 14.14 -4.11
CA GLY A 161 5.37 15.60 -4.09
C GLY A 161 6.67 16.30 -3.71
N VAL A 162 6.53 17.49 -3.17
CA VAL A 162 7.64 18.40 -2.89
C VAL A 162 7.63 18.80 -1.43
N ALA A 163 8.80 18.88 -0.83
CA ALA A 163 9.00 19.40 0.52
C ALA A 163 8.80 20.92 0.53
N PHE A 164 7.57 21.39 0.35
CA PHE A 164 7.23 22.82 0.21
C PHE A 164 7.58 23.67 1.44
N TRP A 165 7.84 23.05 2.57
CA TRP A 165 8.26 23.68 3.82
C TRP A 165 9.79 23.80 3.94
N ASP A 166 10.56 23.25 3.01
CA ASP A 166 12.01 23.33 2.97
C ASP A 166 12.42 24.62 2.26
N GLU A 167 13.15 25.49 2.96
CA GLU A 167 13.59 26.79 2.44
C GLU A 167 14.49 26.68 1.21
N ASN A 168 15.13 25.55 0.98
CA ASN A 168 15.95 25.29 -0.18
C ASN A 168 15.14 24.86 -1.42
N VAL A 169 13.86 24.54 -1.26
CA VAL A 169 12.99 24.17 -2.36
C VAL A 169 12.44 25.42 -3.02
N GLN A 170 12.91 25.70 -4.24
CA GLN A 170 12.43 26.79 -5.08
C GLN A 170 11.74 26.22 -6.32
N ILE A 171 10.43 26.19 -6.30
CA ILE A 171 9.62 25.75 -7.44
C ILE A 171 8.82 26.94 -7.93
N PRO A 172 9.03 27.39 -9.19
CA PRO A 172 8.22 28.45 -9.77
C PRO A 172 6.76 28.00 -9.92
N ALA A 173 5.85 28.96 -9.83
CA ALA A 173 4.43 28.68 -10.14
C ALA A 173 4.31 28.23 -11.60
N GLU A 174 3.58 27.16 -11.84
CA GLU A 174 3.33 26.61 -13.16
C GLU A 174 1.82 26.43 -13.35
N LEU A 175 1.34 26.80 -14.55
CA LEU A 175 -0.02 26.52 -14.96
C LEU A 175 -0.09 25.13 -15.61
N VAL A 176 -0.84 24.24 -14.99
CA VAL A 176 -1.05 22.88 -15.50
C VAL A 176 -2.48 22.79 -16.02
N THR A 177 -2.62 22.37 -17.28
CA THR A 177 -3.90 22.15 -17.93
C THR A 177 -4.13 20.67 -18.15
N VAL A 178 -5.21 20.13 -17.59
CA VAL A 178 -5.63 18.74 -17.81
C VAL A 178 -6.93 18.76 -18.60
N ARG A 179 -6.96 18.09 -19.75
CA ARG A 179 -8.19 17.90 -20.52
C ARG A 179 -8.82 16.56 -20.14
N PHE A 180 -10.11 16.60 -19.86
CA PHE A 180 -10.92 15.43 -19.57
C PHE A 180 -11.95 15.18 -20.67
N GLU A 181 -12.18 13.93 -21.02
CA GLU A 181 -13.28 13.45 -21.85
C GLU A 181 -14.00 12.32 -21.11
N GLU A 182 -15.30 12.46 -20.90
CA GLU A 182 -16.14 11.49 -20.17
C GLU A 182 -15.56 11.09 -18.78
N GLY A 183 -14.89 12.04 -18.11
CA GLY A 183 -14.26 11.82 -16.80
C GLY A 183 -12.88 11.18 -16.86
N GLN A 184 -12.35 10.87 -18.03
CA GLN A 184 -10.98 10.40 -18.20
C GLN A 184 -10.03 11.57 -18.49
N PRO A 185 -8.86 11.65 -17.84
CA PRO A 185 -7.81 12.59 -18.21
C PRO A 185 -7.16 12.12 -19.52
N VAL A 186 -7.35 12.87 -20.60
CA VAL A 186 -6.88 12.50 -21.95
C VAL A 186 -5.68 13.31 -22.43
N ALA A 187 -5.42 14.48 -21.84
CA ALA A 187 -4.25 15.28 -22.19
C ALA A 187 -3.73 16.12 -21.02
N LEU A 188 -2.42 16.36 -21.00
CA LEU A 188 -1.72 17.24 -20.09
C LEU A 188 -0.95 18.32 -20.86
N ASN A 189 -1.21 19.60 -20.58
CA ASN A 189 -0.56 20.74 -21.23
C ASN A 189 -0.58 20.65 -22.77
N GLY A 190 -1.71 20.18 -23.32
CA GLY A 190 -1.90 20.02 -24.76
C GLY A 190 -1.26 18.77 -25.38
N LYS A 191 -0.52 17.98 -24.58
CA LYS A 191 0.02 16.69 -25.02
C LYS A 191 -1.00 15.59 -24.71
N GLU A 192 -1.46 14.91 -25.73
CA GLU A 192 -2.36 13.77 -25.57
C GLU A 192 -1.64 12.55 -25.02
N TYR A 193 -2.33 11.77 -24.22
CA TYR A 193 -1.84 10.47 -23.80
C TYR A 193 -2.09 9.47 -24.93
N ALA A 194 -1.13 8.61 -25.17
CA ALA A 194 -1.36 7.43 -25.98
C ALA A 194 -2.23 6.44 -25.18
N ASP A 195 -3.11 5.74 -25.87
CA ASP A 195 -3.97 4.70 -25.31
C ASP A 195 -3.15 3.58 -24.62
#